data_581bd4a9aed5a7b5fc80da09e22a9033
#
_entry.id   581bd4a9aed5a7b5fc80da09e22a9033
#
_cell.length_a   1.000
_cell.length_b   1.000
_cell.length_c   1.000
_cell.angle_alpha   90.00
_cell.angle_beta   90.00
_cell.angle_gamma   90.00
#
_symmetry.space_group_name_H-M   'P 1'
#
loop_
_entity.id
_entity.type
_entity.pdbx_description
1 polymer ?
#
loop_
_entity_poly.entity_id
_entity_poly.type
_entity_poly.pdbx_seq_one_letter_code
_entity_poly.pdbx_strand_id
1 'polypeptide(L)'
;MKKNNWFLPVMVCVAIILICAAVFVLNRDKGPVYVDGTARYTEDTALGEGSKSITVTVKDNEGKAVVFTIKTDATTVGDALLENELIAGDEGAYGLYIKVVNGLRADYDKDQAYWAFTIDGEMAMTGVDMTDIVDGGKYELVYTIG
;
A
#
# COMPACT_ATOMS: atom_id res chain seq x y z
N MET A 1 48.70 0.56 -13.39
CA MET A 1 47.67 1.45 -12.93
C MET A 1 46.45 0.64 -12.52
N LYS A 2 46.12 0.69 -11.27
CA LYS A 2 44.91 -0.02 -10.80
C LYS A 2 43.68 0.72 -11.29
N LYS A 3 42.99 0.16 -12.25
CA LYS A 3 41.64 0.61 -12.54
C LYS A 3 40.77 0.33 -11.31
N ASN A 4 40.05 1.33 -10.88
CA ASN A 4 39.17 1.23 -9.76
C ASN A 4 38.03 0.23 -10.07
N ASN A 5 38.16 -0.97 -9.57
CA ASN A 5 37.10 -1.98 -9.70
C ASN A 5 35.82 -1.61 -8.95
N TRP A 6 35.83 -0.52 -8.20
CA TRP A 6 34.62 -0.06 -7.52
C TRP A 6 33.59 0.57 -8.46
N PHE A 7 33.99 0.94 -9.68
CA PHE A 7 33.07 1.41 -10.71
C PHE A 7 32.07 0.32 -11.14
N LEU A 8 32.49 -0.92 -11.21
CA LEU A 8 31.63 -2.03 -11.60
C LEU A 8 30.46 -2.25 -10.63
N PRO A 9 30.66 -2.34 -9.30
CA PRO A 9 29.53 -2.49 -8.39
C PRO A 9 28.62 -1.25 -8.36
N VAL A 10 29.16 -0.04 -8.53
CA VAL A 10 28.35 1.17 -8.60
C VAL A 10 27.50 1.19 -9.87
N MET A 11 28.04 0.81 -11.02
CA MET A 11 27.28 0.71 -12.27
C MET A 11 26.19 -0.36 -12.19
N VAL A 12 26.46 -1.50 -11.56
CA VAL A 12 25.48 -2.56 -11.36
C VAL A 12 24.35 -2.08 -10.45
N CYS A 13 24.64 -1.39 -9.37
CA CYS A 13 23.64 -0.82 -8.48
C CYS A 13 22.76 0.21 -9.20
N VAL A 14 23.35 1.10 -9.99
CA VAL A 14 22.60 2.08 -10.79
C VAL A 14 21.71 1.39 -11.82
N ALA A 15 22.19 0.35 -12.49
CA ALA A 15 21.40 -0.43 -13.44
C ALA A 15 20.20 -1.11 -12.77
N ILE A 16 20.38 -1.68 -11.59
CA ILE A 16 19.28 -2.30 -10.81
C ILE A 16 18.25 -1.25 -10.42
N ILE A 17 18.65 -0.09 -9.96
CA ILE A 17 17.76 1.02 -9.59
C ILE A 17 16.97 1.48 -10.82
N LEU A 18 17.62 1.63 -11.98
CA LEU A 18 16.96 2.02 -13.22
C LEU A 18 15.96 0.96 -13.71
N ILE A 19 16.25 -0.31 -13.59
CA ILE A 19 15.34 -1.40 -13.94
C ILE A 19 14.13 -1.39 -13.03
N CYS A 20 14.32 -1.24 -11.72
CA CYS A 20 13.22 -1.13 -10.75
C CYS A 20 12.33 0.08 -11.03
N ALA A 21 12.92 1.23 -11.34
CA ALA A 21 12.19 2.44 -11.72
C ALA A 21 11.41 2.24 -13.03
N ALA A 22 12.00 1.61 -14.03
CA ALA A 22 11.33 1.33 -15.30
C ALA A 22 10.14 0.38 -15.13
N VAL A 23 10.29 -0.68 -14.33
CA VAL A 23 9.19 -1.59 -14.00
C VAL A 23 8.08 -0.86 -13.24
N PHE A 24 8.43 0.00 -12.31
CA PHE A 24 7.48 0.82 -11.57
C PHE A 24 6.70 1.76 -12.50
N VAL A 25 7.38 2.45 -13.40
CA VAL A 25 6.75 3.35 -14.39
C VAL A 25 5.85 2.59 -15.34
N LEU A 26 6.29 1.44 -15.84
CA LEU A 26 5.49 0.59 -16.74
C LEU A 26 4.22 0.07 -16.04
N ASN A 27 4.31 -0.30 -14.78
CA ASN A 27 3.16 -0.74 -14.00
C ASN A 27 2.21 0.42 -13.68
N ARG A 28 2.73 1.63 -13.56
CA ARG A 28 1.95 2.83 -13.29
C ARG A 28 1.06 3.22 -14.46
N ASP A 29 1.56 3.08 -15.69
CA ASP A 29 0.82 3.44 -16.90
C ASP A 29 -0.35 2.50 -17.21
N LYS A 30 -0.36 1.31 -16.61
CA LYS A 30 -1.42 0.32 -16.85
C LYS A 30 -2.64 0.50 -15.94
N GLY A 31 -2.57 1.41 -14.98
CA GLY A 31 -3.61 1.58 -13.97
C GLY A 31 -3.81 0.34 -13.08
N PRO A 32 -4.59 0.44 -12.02
CA PRO A 32 -4.86 -0.72 -11.19
C PRO A 32 -5.72 -1.71 -11.98
N VAL A 33 -5.17 -2.87 -12.30
CA VAL A 33 -5.97 -3.98 -12.80
C VAL A 33 -6.66 -4.59 -11.59
N TYR A 34 -7.86 -4.09 -11.30
CA TYR A 34 -8.68 -4.68 -10.27
C TYR A 34 -9.25 -5.98 -10.78
N VAL A 35 -8.56 -7.05 -10.53
CA VAL A 35 -9.14 -8.37 -10.67
C VAL A 35 -9.72 -8.72 -9.32
N ASP A 36 -11.03 -8.68 -9.21
CA ASP A 36 -11.73 -9.05 -7.98
C ASP A 36 -11.29 -10.44 -7.50
N GLY A 37 -10.84 -10.50 -6.26
CA GLY A 37 -10.44 -11.76 -5.63
C GLY A 37 -8.97 -12.15 -5.77
N THR A 38 -8.15 -11.33 -6.45
CA THR A 38 -6.71 -11.61 -6.60
C THR A 38 -5.87 -10.51 -5.97
N ALA A 39 -4.99 -10.89 -5.07
CA ALA A 39 -4.06 -9.95 -4.47
C ALA A 39 -3.09 -9.39 -5.51
N ARG A 40 -2.96 -8.07 -5.55
CA ARG A 40 -2.03 -7.38 -6.45
C ARG A 40 -0.58 -7.62 -6.04
N TYR A 41 -0.31 -7.56 -4.75
CA TYR A 41 1.00 -7.87 -4.18
C TYR A 41 0.86 -9.08 -3.27
N THR A 42 1.72 -10.06 -3.45
CA THR A 42 1.71 -11.29 -2.65
C THR A 42 2.86 -11.35 -1.66
N GLU A 43 3.78 -10.40 -1.74
CA GLU A 43 4.97 -10.31 -0.88
C GLU A 43 5.10 -8.91 -0.30
N ASP A 44 5.84 -8.80 0.79
CA ASP A 44 6.16 -7.51 1.40
C ASP A 44 6.81 -6.59 0.38
N THR A 45 6.32 -5.37 0.27
CA THR A 45 6.65 -4.46 -0.82
C THR A 45 6.91 -3.06 -0.29
N ALA A 46 7.93 -2.41 -0.82
CA ALA A 46 8.18 -1.00 -0.59
C ALA A 46 7.60 -0.17 -1.72
N LEU A 47 6.85 0.87 -1.39
CA LEU A 47 6.16 1.73 -2.34
C LEU A 47 6.39 3.19 -2.04
N GLY A 48 6.24 4.02 -3.07
CA GLY A 48 6.19 5.46 -2.97
C GLY A 48 7.52 6.13 -2.74
N GLU A 49 7.46 7.47 -2.69
CA GLU A 49 8.58 8.34 -2.40
C GLU A 49 8.11 9.46 -1.47
N GLY A 50 8.97 9.89 -0.56
CA GLY A 50 8.66 10.97 0.35
C GLY A 50 9.55 10.98 1.57
N SER A 51 9.33 11.98 2.41
CA SER A 51 10.13 12.21 3.63
C SER A 51 9.64 11.40 4.83
N LYS A 52 8.40 10.96 4.79
CA LYS A 52 7.79 10.14 5.84
C LYS A 52 7.76 8.68 5.41
N SER A 53 7.90 7.78 6.37
CA SER A 53 7.79 6.34 6.13
C SER A 53 6.75 5.76 7.07
N ILE A 54 5.80 5.01 6.50
CA ILE A 54 4.78 4.30 7.27
C ILE A 54 4.77 2.83 6.89
N THR A 55 4.24 2.01 7.78
CA THR A 55 4.05 0.58 7.54
C THR A 55 2.55 0.29 7.50
N VAL A 56 2.09 -0.35 6.45
CA VAL A 56 0.69 -0.77 6.30
C VAL A 56 0.66 -2.28 6.10
N THR A 57 0.04 -2.99 7.02
CA THR A 57 -0.13 -4.44 6.92
C THR A 57 -1.53 -4.73 6.41
N VAL A 58 -1.63 -5.49 5.35
CA VAL A 58 -2.91 -5.94 4.77
C VAL A 58 -3.08 -7.41 5.07
N LYS A 59 -4.14 -7.75 5.79
CA LYS A 59 -4.52 -9.15 6.06
C LYS A 59 -5.72 -9.51 5.23
N ASP A 60 -5.59 -10.54 4.42
CA ASP A 60 -6.64 -10.98 3.50
C ASP A 60 -7.66 -11.91 4.17
N ASN A 61 -8.60 -12.41 3.37
CA ASN A 61 -9.66 -13.31 3.82
C ASN A 61 -9.16 -14.68 4.29
N GLU A 62 -7.91 -15.04 3.97
CA GLU A 62 -7.27 -16.27 4.40
C GLU A 62 -6.34 -16.06 5.60
N GLY A 63 -6.24 -14.81 6.09
CA GLY A 63 -5.36 -14.45 7.19
C GLY A 63 -3.92 -14.23 6.78
N LYS A 64 -3.62 -14.25 5.47
CA LYS A 64 -2.29 -13.96 4.96
C LYS A 64 -1.99 -12.46 5.04
N ALA A 65 -0.87 -12.10 5.63
CA ALA A 65 -0.45 -10.72 5.78
C ALA A 65 0.61 -10.35 4.75
N VAL A 66 0.43 -9.18 4.16
CA VAL A 66 1.43 -8.52 3.29
C VAL A 66 1.75 -7.17 3.91
N VAL A 67 3.02 -6.88 4.10
CA VAL A 67 3.48 -5.65 4.72
C VAL A 67 3.99 -4.68 3.65
N PHE A 68 3.42 -3.50 3.63
CA PHE A 68 3.85 -2.42 2.75
C PHE A 68 4.61 -1.38 3.55
N THR A 69 5.83 -1.07 3.13
CA THR A 69 6.57 0.08 3.64
C THR A 69 6.39 1.21 2.64
N ILE A 70 5.69 2.26 3.03
CA ILE A 70 5.30 3.34 2.13
C ILE A 70 6.03 4.61 2.53
N LYS A 71 6.77 5.16 1.57
CA LYS A 71 7.34 6.51 1.69
C LYS A 71 6.40 7.50 1.04
N THR A 72 6.13 8.58 1.71
CA THR A 72 5.13 9.55 1.24
C THR A 72 5.36 10.93 1.83
N ASP A 73 4.89 11.94 1.10
CA ASP A 73 4.73 13.30 1.60
C ASP A 73 3.26 13.67 1.83
N ALA A 74 2.36 12.70 1.66
CA ALA A 74 0.94 12.89 1.87
C ALA A 74 0.63 13.27 3.33
N THR A 75 -0.49 13.94 3.52
CA THR A 75 -0.93 14.39 4.86
C THR A 75 -1.69 13.29 5.59
N THR A 76 -2.51 12.52 4.87
CA THR A 76 -3.35 11.48 5.46
C THR A 76 -2.94 10.10 4.99
N VAL A 77 -3.29 9.09 5.80
CA VAL A 77 -3.09 7.68 5.44
C VAL A 77 -3.85 7.33 4.17
N GLY A 78 -5.08 7.84 4.04
CA GLY A 78 -5.90 7.63 2.85
C GLY A 78 -5.22 8.12 1.57
N ASP A 79 -4.67 9.33 1.59
CA ASP A 79 -3.98 9.89 0.44
C ASP A 79 -2.74 9.07 0.07
N ALA A 80 -1.98 8.61 1.05
CA ALA A 80 -0.81 7.76 0.82
C ALA A 80 -1.20 6.43 0.18
N LEU A 81 -2.29 5.82 0.62
CA LEU A 81 -2.78 4.57 0.05
C LEU A 81 -3.38 4.74 -1.34
N LEU A 82 -4.09 5.85 -1.57
CA LEU A 82 -4.67 6.16 -2.88
C LEU A 82 -3.60 6.47 -3.93
N GLU A 83 -2.60 7.27 -3.59
CA GLU A 83 -1.52 7.60 -4.54
C GLU A 83 -0.68 6.39 -4.93
N ASN A 84 -0.62 5.37 -4.08
CA ASN A 84 0.04 4.09 -4.37
C ASN A 84 -0.91 3.03 -4.91
N GLU A 85 -2.16 3.40 -5.17
CA GLU A 85 -3.18 2.52 -5.76
C GLU A 85 -3.41 1.23 -4.95
N LEU A 86 -3.26 1.32 -3.64
CA LEU A 86 -3.48 0.17 -2.74
C LEU A 86 -4.92 0.00 -2.32
N ILE A 87 -5.72 1.06 -2.37
CA ILE A 87 -7.13 1.03 -1.96
C ILE A 87 -8.02 1.66 -3.01
N ALA A 88 -9.27 1.24 -3.00
CA ALA A 88 -10.34 1.89 -3.73
C ALA A 88 -11.64 1.79 -2.94
N GLY A 89 -12.53 2.73 -3.14
CA GLY A 89 -13.81 2.77 -2.46
C GLY A 89 -14.64 3.96 -2.92
N ASP A 90 -15.71 4.21 -2.19
CA ASP A 90 -16.65 5.28 -2.49
C ASP A 90 -16.62 6.36 -1.40
N GLU A 91 -16.78 7.61 -1.81
CA GLU A 91 -16.97 8.70 -0.89
C GLU A 91 -18.32 8.55 -0.18
N GLY A 92 -18.30 8.55 1.13
CA GLY A 92 -19.47 8.41 1.97
C GLY A 92 -19.67 9.58 2.92
N ALA A 93 -20.74 9.54 3.71
CA ALA A 93 -21.07 10.60 4.67
C ALA A 93 -20.01 10.75 5.77
N TYR A 94 -19.25 9.69 6.04
CA TYR A 94 -18.22 9.65 7.07
C TYR A 94 -16.81 9.55 6.49
N GLY A 95 -16.62 9.94 5.23
CA GLY A 95 -15.37 9.87 4.51
C GLY A 95 -15.32 8.69 3.53
N LEU A 96 -14.11 8.28 3.16
CA LEU A 96 -13.89 7.20 2.20
C LEU A 96 -14.29 5.85 2.78
N TYR A 97 -15.24 5.18 2.13
CA TYR A 97 -15.59 3.80 2.43
C TYR A 97 -14.76 2.86 1.58
N ILE A 98 -13.83 2.16 2.20
CA ILE A 98 -12.90 1.28 1.51
C ILE A 98 -13.59 -0.02 1.12
N LYS A 99 -13.56 -0.35 -0.17
CA LYS A 99 -14.12 -1.59 -0.70
C LYS A 99 -13.05 -2.56 -1.19
N VAL A 100 -11.96 -2.04 -1.71
CA VAL A 100 -10.87 -2.85 -2.28
C VAL A 100 -9.55 -2.47 -1.62
N VAL A 101 -8.80 -3.46 -1.18
CA VAL A 101 -7.45 -3.29 -0.66
C VAL A 101 -6.55 -4.32 -1.33
N ASN A 102 -5.43 -3.88 -1.89
CA ASN A 102 -4.47 -4.77 -2.55
C ASN A 102 -5.13 -5.68 -3.61
N GLY A 103 -6.15 -5.15 -4.33
CA GLY A 103 -6.89 -5.90 -5.34
C GLY A 103 -7.99 -6.80 -4.81
N LEU A 104 -8.15 -6.90 -3.50
CA LEU A 104 -9.15 -7.76 -2.87
C LEU A 104 -10.37 -6.95 -2.45
N ARG A 105 -11.54 -7.36 -2.93
CA ARG A 105 -12.81 -6.71 -2.59
C ARG A 105 -13.45 -7.34 -1.36
N ALA A 106 -13.89 -6.49 -0.44
CA ALA A 106 -14.82 -6.86 0.63
C ALA A 106 -16.19 -6.31 0.28
N ASP A 107 -17.19 -7.19 0.22
CA ASP A 107 -18.55 -6.83 -0.13
C ASP A 107 -19.46 -7.12 1.06
N TYR A 108 -19.92 -6.06 1.71
CA TYR A 108 -20.77 -6.20 2.89
C TYR A 108 -22.14 -6.78 2.55
N ASP A 109 -22.70 -6.42 1.40
CA ASP A 109 -24.03 -6.88 0.98
C ASP A 109 -24.05 -8.39 0.66
N LYS A 110 -22.97 -8.90 0.08
CA LYS A 110 -22.88 -10.33 -0.30
C LYS A 110 -22.32 -11.19 0.82
N ASP A 111 -21.23 -10.73 1.45
CA ASP A 111 -20.41 -11.56 2.32
C ASP A 111 -20.36 -11.05 3.76
N GLN A 112 -21.01 -9.92 4.06
CA GLN A 112 -20.89 -9.20 5.32
C GLN A 112 -19.44 -8.88 5.67
N ALA A 113 -18.63 -8.66 4.64
CA ALA A 113 -17.22 -8.41 4.76
C ALA A 113 -16.92 -6.93 4.62
N TYR A 114 -15.93 -6.47 5.36
CA TYR A 114 -15.42 -5.10 5.29
C TYR A 114 -13.93 -5.06 5.63
N TRP A 115 -13.29 -3.96 5.26
CA TRP A 115 -11.90 -3.72 5.61
C TRP A 115 -11.82 -2.92 6.91
N ALA A 116 -11.38 -3.57 7.97
CA ALA A 116 -11.18 -2.91 9.26
C ALA A 116 -9.84 -2.18 9.26
N PHE A 117 -9.86 -0.92 9.68
CA PHE A 117 -8.67 -0.09 9.79
C PHE A 117 -8.22 0.01 11.24
N THR A 118 -6.95 -0.32 11.50
CA THR A 118 -6.36 -0.22 12.83
C THR A 118 -5.13 0.67 12.82
N ILE A 119 -4.85 1.27 13.96
CA ILE A 119 -3.66 2.08 14.22
C ILE A 119 -2.96 1.48 15.44
N ASP A 120 -1.71 1.03 15.26
CA ASP A 120 -0.93 0.36 16.31
C ASP A 120 -1.68 -0.83 16.94
N GLY A 121 -2.46 -1.55 16.12
CA GLY A 121 -3.20 -2.73 16.55
C GLY A 121 -4.57 -2.46 17.16
N GLU A 122 -4.96 -1.20 17.32
CA GLU A 122 -6.25 -0.81 17.88
C GLU A 122 -7.18 -0.28 16.79
N MET A 123 -8.48 -0.56 16.93
CA MET A 123 -9.48 -0.04 15.99
C MET A 123 -9.42 1.48 15.92
N ALA A 124 -9.27 1.99 14.69
CA ALA A 124 -9.23 3.44 14.49
C ALA A 124 -10.61 4.06 14.72
N MET A 125 -10.61 5.23 15.32
CA MET A 125 -11.82 6.03 15.54
C MET A 125 -12.21 6.88 14.34
N THR A 126 -11.30 6.98 13.36
CA THR A 126 -11.49 7.77 12.13
C THR A 126 -11.19 6.90 10.91
N GLY A 127 -11.73 7.29 9.75
CA GLY A 127 -11.39 6.67 8.48
C GLY A 127 -9.97 7.03 8.04
N VAL A 128 -9.47 6.33 7.04
CA VAL A 128 -8.09 6.54 6.54
C VAL A 128 -7.87 7.95 5.99
N ASP A 129 -8.88 8.56 5.38
CA ASP A 129 -8.83 9.90 4.82
C ASP A 129 -8.91 11.01 5.88
N MET A 130 -9.25 10.66 7.11
CA MET A 130 -9.31 11.54 8.27
C MET A 130 -8.17 11.30 9.26
N THR A 131 -7.26 10.38 8.94
CA THR A 131 -6.14 10.02 9.82
C THR A 131 -4.86 10.65 9.29
N ASP A 132 -4.29 11.56 10.06
CA ASP A 132 -3.03 12.20 9.71
C ASP A 132 -1.87 11.21 9.81
N ILE A 133 -0.96 11.29 8.86
CA ILE A 133 0.24 10.45 8.86
C ILE A 133 1.20 10.89 9.97
N VAL A 134 1.68 9.90 10.71
CA VAL A 134 2.80 10.04 11.65
C VAL A 134 3.97 9.26 11.07
N ASP A 135 5.13 9.90 10.95
CA ASP A 135 6.35 9.23 10.48
C ASP A 135 6.69 8.05 11.40
N GLY A 136 6.90 6.88 10.82
CA GLY A 136 7.07 5.63 11.56
C GLY A 136 5.77 4.98 12.01
N GLY A 137 4.62 5.53 11.64
CA GLY A 137 3.32 4.97 11.99
C GLY A 137 3.08 3.56 11.46
N LYS A 138 2.30 2.78 12.21
CA LYS A 138 1.94 1.40 11.85
C LYS A 138 0.43 1.30 11.74
N TYR A 139 -0.03 0.91 10.56
CA TYR A 139 -1.44 0.81 10.23
C TYR A 139 -1.74 -0.57 9.69
N GLU A 140 -2.96 -1.02 9.86
CA GLU A 140 -3.41 -2.30 9.30
C GLU A 140 -4.76 -2.15 8.62
N LEU A 141 -4.94 -2.88 7.53
CA LEU A 141 -6.21 -3.09 6.88
C LEU A 141 -6.50 -4.59 6.90
N VAL A 142 -7.54 -4.98 7.60
CA VAL A 142 -7.85 -6.39 7.88
C VAL A 142 -9.21 -6.75 7.29
N TYR A 143 -9.23 -7.75 6.43
CA TYR A 143 -10.47 -8.31 5.91
C TYR A 143 -11.25 -8.92 7.08
N THR A 144 -12.43 -8.42 7.32
CA THR A 144 -13.22 -8.76 8.50
C THR A 144 -14.64 -9.13 8.08
N ILE A 145 -15.19 -10.17 8.70
CA ILE A 145 -16.57 -10.61 8.53
C ILE A 145 -17.31 -10.32 9.83
N GLY A 146 -18.45 -9.64 9.72
CA GLY A 146 -19.19 -9.32 10.94
C GLY A 146 -20.54 -8.70 10.73
#